data_e5a08db6078c5d7a31a2e22f0ed8dfbe
#
_entry.id   e5a08db6078c5d7a31a2e22f0ed8dfbe
#
_cell.length_a   1.000
_cell.length_b   1.000
_cell.length_c   1.000
_cell.angle_alpha   90.00
_cell.angle_beta   90.00
_cell.angle_gamma   90.00
#
_symmetry.space_group_name_H-M   'P 1'
#
loop_
_entity.id
_entity.type
_entity.pdbx_description
1 polymer ?
#
loop_
_entity_poly.entity_id
_entity_poly.type
_entity_poly.pdbx_seq_one_letter_code
_entity_poly.pdbx_strand_id
1 'polypeptide(L)' 'MNPQNQKIPAVIETEDENERMLKVIEGLMDKGENLTIEEENHLRSLAKLVEDFEERYYRS' A
#
# COMPACT_ATOMS: atom_id res chain seq x y z
N MET A 1 -0.24 -23.25 -4.64
CA MET A 1 -0.17 -22.76 -4.58
C MET A 1 -0.15 -21.83 -4.49
N ASN A 2 -0.33 -21.34 -4.53
CA ASN A 2 -0.29 -20.55 -4.60
C ASN A 2 0.16 -19.53 -4.15
N PRO A 3 0.59 -19.08 -4.27
CA PRO A 3 1.37 -18.04 -3.92
C PRO A 3 0.71 -16.82 -3.84
N GLN A 4 -0.25 -16.73 -3.70
CA GLN A 4 -0.91 -15.63 -3.59
C GLN A 4 -0.69 -14.89 -2.47
N ASN A 5 0.20 -15.18 -1.73
CA ASN A 5 0.45 -14.43 -0.55
C ASN A 5 0.84 -13.06 -0.85
N GLN A 6 1.16 -12.70 -2.05
CA GLN A 6 1.54 -11.36 -2.33
C GLN A 6 0.37 -10.52 -2.73
N LYS A 7 -0.83 -10.97 -2.61
CA LYS A 7 -1.92 -10.20 -3.02
C LYS A 7 -2.13 -8.96 -2.25
N ILE A 8 -2.47 -7.89 -2.88
CA ILE A 8 -2.85 -6.64 -2.25
C ILE A 8 -4.34 -6.71 -1.97
N PRO A 9 -4.76 -6.40 -0.76
CA PRO A 9 -6.20 -6.43 -0.47
C PRO A 9 -6.92 -5.35 -1.25
N ALA A 10 -8.20 -5.56 -1.49
CA ALA A 10 -8.98 -4.57 -2.19
C ALA A 10 -9.17 -3.34 -1.34
N VAL A 11 -9.14 -3.49 -0.04
CA VAL A 11 -9.34 -2.35 0.85
C VAL A 11 -8.64 -2.67 2.15
N ILE A 12 -8.12 -1.64 2.80
CA ILE A 12 -7.49 -1.81 4.10
C ILE A 12 -8.58 -1.73 5.16
N GLU A 13 -8.61 -2.70 6.05
CA GLU A 13 -9.68 -2.77 7.03
C GLU A 13 -9.24 -2.50 8.46
N THR A 14 -7.98 -2.61 8.76
CA THR A 14 -7.50 -2.41 10.12
C THR A 14 -6.30 -1.50 10.13
N GLU A 15 -6.03 -0.95 11.31
CA GLU A 15 -4.86 -0.10 11.45
C GLU A 15 -3.58 -0.87 11.25
N ASP A 16 -3.57 -2.13 11.67
CA ASP A 16 -2.40 -2.97 11.48
C ASP A 16 -2.07 -3.10 10.00
N GLU A 17 -3.09 -3.34 9.21
CA GLU A 17 -2.89 -3.46 7.77
C GLU A 17 -2.42 -2.14 7.19
N ASN A 18 -2.99 -1.05 7.69
CA ASN A 18 -2.61 0.26 7.20
C ASN A 18 -1.13 0.53 7.48
N GLU A 19 -0.69 0.17 8.67
CA GLU A 19 0.71 0.38 9.02
C GLU A 19 1.64 -0.46 8.16
N ARG A 20 1.23 -1.67 7.85
CA ARG A 20 2.05 -2.51 6.98
C ARG A 20 2.15 -1.93 5.60
N MET A 21 1.04 -1.41 5.09
CA MET A 21 1.07 -0.80 3.77
C MET A 21 1.94 0.44 3.78
N LEU A 22 1.88 1.21 4.85
CA LEU A 22 2.71 2.39 4.95
C LEU A 22 4.19 2.04 4.93
N LYS A 23 4.55 0.93 5.57
CA LYS A 23 5.95 0.52 5.56
C LYS A 23 6.40 0.10 4.18
N VAL A 24 5.52 -0.56 3.45
CA VAL A 24 5.84 -0.95 2.08
C VAL A 24 6.02 0.31 1.23
N ILE A 25 5.13 1.28 1.42
CA ILE A 25 5.24 2.53 0.69
C ILE A 25 6.57 3.22 0.99
N GLU A 26 6.94 3.25 2.26
CA GLU A 26 8.20 3.87 2.62
C GLU A 26 9.38 3.18 1.95
N GLY A 27 9.35 1.85 1.93
CA GLY A 27 10.41 1.10 1.28
C GLY A 27 10.50 1.40 -0.20
N LEU A 28 9.36 1.55 -0.85
CA LEU A 28 9.36 1.87 -2.26
C LEU A 28 9.85 3.29 -2.49
N MET A 29 9.43 4.21 -1.64
CA MET A 29 9.87 5.58 -1.81
C MET A 29 11.36 5.75 -1.58
N ASP A 30 11.93 4.88 -0.78
CA ASP A 30 13.36 4.94 -0.54
C ASP A 30 14.15 4.64 -1.79
N LYS A 31 13.58 3.94 -2.73
CA LYS A 31 14.28 3.62 -3.95
C LYS A 31 14.45 4.84 -4.85
N GLY A 32 13.62 5.84 -4.64
CA GLY A 32 13.74 7.07 -5.41
C GLY A 32 13.63 6.84 -6.88
N GLU A 33 14.65 7.22 -7.61
CA GLU A 33 14.61 7.10 -9.05
C GLU A 33 14.82 5.69 -9.55
N ASN A 34 15.12 4.78 -8.66
CA ASN A 34 15.35 3.41 -9.08
C ASN A 34 14.08 2.57 -9.14
N LEU A 35 12.94 3.20 -8.97
CA LEU A 35 11.68 2.46 -9.06
C LEU A 35 11.44 2.00 -10.48
N THR A 36 11.04 0.77 -10.62
CA THR A 36 10.61 0.28 -11.91
C THR A 36 9.18 0.76 -12.13
N ILE A 37 8.69 0.62 -13.35
CA ILE A 37 7.33 1.02 -13.66
C ILE A 37 6.34 0.19 -12.86
N GLU A 38 6.63 -1.09 -12.69
CA GLU A 38 5.76 -1.94 -11.90
C GLU A 38 5.73 -1.51 -10.46
N GLU A 39 6.89 -1.14 -9.92
CA GLU A 39 6.96 -0.68 -8.55
C GLU A 39 6.24 0.64 -8.37
N GLU A 40 6.32 1.48 -9.37
CA GLU A 40 5.64 2.75 -9.31
C GLU A 40 4.14 2.56 -9.29
N ASN A 41 3.63 1.65 -10.13
CA ASN A 41 2.21 1.35 -10.14
C ASN A 41 1.77 0.76 -8.82
N HIS A 42 2.61 -0.09 -8.25
CA HIS A 42 2.33 -0.70 -6.97
C HIS A 42 2.24 0.38 -5.89
N LEU A 43 3.17 1.31 -5.92
CA LEU A 43 3.19 2.40 -4.96
C LEU A 43 1.92 3.23 -5.05
N ARG A 44 1.48 3.52 -6.25
CA ARG A 44 0.27 4.29 -6.43
C ARG A 44 -0.95 3.57 -5.87
N SER A 45 -1.04 2.27 -6.14
CA SER A 45 -2.15 1.48 -5.66
C SER A 45 -2.18 1.47 -4.14
N LEU A 46 -1.02 1.27 -3.53
CA LEU A 46 -0.95 1.23 -2.08
C LEU A 46 -1.30 2.59 -1.47
N ALA A 47 -0.82 3.65 -2.09
CA ALA A 47 -1.10 4.98 -1.58
C ALA A 47 -2.59 5.26 -1.61
N LYS A 48 -3.26 4.79 -2.64
CA LYS A 48 -4.69 5.00 -2.74
C LYS A 48 -5.44 4.23 -1.67
N LEU A 49 -5.00 3.02 -1.39
CA LEU A 49 -5.63 2.22 -0.35
C LEU A 49 -5.48 2.88 1.02
N VAL A 50 -4.31 3.41 1.29
CA VAL A 50 -4.05 4.07 2.55
C VAL A 50 -4.90 5.33 2.66
N GLU A 51 -4.99 6.07 1.58
CA GLU A 51 -5.77 7.28 1.56
C GLU A 51 -7.23 6.97 1.86
N ASP A 52 -7.75 5.93 1.23
CA ASP A 52 -9.12 5.51 1.43
C ASP A 52 -9.36 5.13 2.88
N PHE A 53 -8.45 4.38 3.46
CA PHE A 53 -8.60 3.93 4.82
C PHE A 53 -8.61 5.13 5.76
N GLU A 54 -7.68 6.04 5.58
CA GLU A 54 -7.56 7.18 6.46
C GLU A 54 -8.79 8.05 6.37
N GLU A 55 -9.32 8.19 5.18
CA GLU A 55 -10.51 8.98 5.01
C GLU A 55 -11.68 8.37 5.74
N ARG A 56 -11.84 7.07 5.66
CA ARG A 56 -12.96 6.42 6.31
C ARG A 56 -12.77 6.34 7.82
N TYR A 57 -11.55 6.12 8.25
CA TYR A 57 -11.29 5.86 9.66
C TYR A 57 -11.25 7.14 10.48
N TYR A 58 -10.63 8.16 9.97
CA TYR A 58 -10.45 9.37 10.75
C TYR A 58 -11.44 10.46 10.44
N ARG A 59 -12.15 10.33 9.34
CA ARG A 59 -13.02 11.36 8.99
C ARG A 59 -14.39 11.24 9.53
N SER A 60 -14.79 10.14 9.92
CA SER A 60 -16.16 9.98 10.39
C SER A 60 -16.42 10.69 11.73
#